data_1736b0306c0730e1fb28fdf953848344
#
_entry.id   1736b0306c0730e1fb28fdf953848344
#
_cell.length_a   1.000
_cell.length_b   1.000
_cell.length_c   1.000
_cell.angle_alpha   90.00
_cell.angle_beta   90.00
_cell.angle_gamma   90.00
#
_symmetry.space_group_name_H-M   'P 1'
#
loop_
_entity.id
_entity.type
_entity.pdbx_description
1 polymer ?
#
loop_
_entity_poly.entity_id
_entity_poly.type
_entity_poly.pdbx_seq_one_letter_code
_entity_poly.pdbx_strand_id
1 'polypeptide(L)'
;VVRDTVLAAQCIDYPKDKMKIYLLDDGKRSEFAVFAADVGVGYITRNDNKHAKAGNLNHALTLTQGELICVFDCDHVATRVFLQATVGGFLKDPMLALVQTPHYFYSPDPFERNLSVGRNIPNEGMLFYGPIQQGNDNWNAP
;
A
#
# COMPACT_ATOMS: atom_id res chain seq x y z
N VAL A 1 12.78 -3.05 5.10
CA VAL A 1 11.47 -3.26 4.44
C VAL A 1 10.43 -2.36 5.07
N VAL A 2 9.90 -2.62 6.31
CA VAL A 2 8.84 -1.78 6.93
C VAL A 2 9.23 -0.30 7.01
N ARG A 3 10.47 0.00 7.38
CA ARG A 3 11.00 1.38 7.45
C ARG A 3 10.94 2.07 6.09
N ASP A 4 11.31 1.38 5.04
CA ASP A 4 11.30 1.93 3.67
C ASP A 4 9.87 2.25 3.22
N THR A 5 8.90 1.39 3.54
CA THR A 5 7.48 1.62 3.28
C THR A 5 6.97 2.88 3.97
N VAL A 6 7.28 3.05 5.27
CA VAL A 6 6.86 4.23 6.03
C VAL A 6 7.50 5.51 5.49
N LEU A 7 8.81 5.48 5.23
CA LEU A 7 9.53 6.63 4.69
C LEU A 7 9.04 6.99 3.28
N ALA A 8 8.76 5.99 2.43
CA ALA A 8 8.17 6.24 1.12
C ALA A 8 6.79 6.90 1.23
N ALA A 9 5.94 6.43 2.16
CA ALA A 9 4.64 7.05 2.42
C ALA A 9 4.77 8.51 2.85
N GLN A 10 5.78 8.84 3.66
CA GLN A 10 6.06 10.23 4.04
C GLN A 10 6.56 11.09 2.87
N CYS A 11 7.19 10.47 1.87
CA CYS A 11 7.67 11.14 0.67
C CYS A 11 6.60 11.34 -0.41
N ILE A 12 5.37 10.89 -0.20
CA ILE A 12 4.27 11.16 -1.13
C ILE A 12 4.06 12.67 -1.23
N ASP A 13 3.96 13.15 -2.46
CA ASP A 13 3.74 14.57 -2.79
C ASP A 13 2.24 14.90 -2.67
N TYR A 14 1.84 15.19 -1.44
CA TYR A 14 0.48 15.56 -1.06
C TYR A 14 0.52 16.52 0.13
N PRO A 15 -0.46 17.43 0.31
CA PRO A 15 -0.50 18.36 1.42
C PRO A 15 -0.41 17.64 2.78
N LYS A 16 0.59 17.99 3.58
CA LYS A 16 0.91 17.28 4.83
C LYS A 16 -0.16 17.44 5.91
N ASP A 17 -0.86 18.55 5.91
CA ASP A 17 -2.00 18.83 6.77
C ASP A 17 -3.22 17.95 6.47
N LYS A 18 -3.28 17.40 5.23
CA LYS A 18 -4.35 16.49 4.76
C LYS A 18 -3.98 15.01 4.79
N MET A 19 -2.77 14.68 5.24
CA MET A 19 -2.27 13.31 5.25
C MET A 19 -1.80 12.91 6.64
N LYS A 20 -2.31 11.80 7.16
CA LYS A 20 -1.85 11.19 8.40
C LYS A 20 -1.42 9.76 8.13
N ILE A 21 -0.25 9.41 8.61
CA ILE A 21 0.35 8.09 8.41
C ILE A 21 0.36 7.33 9.72
N TYR A 22 -0.03 6.08 9.67
CA TYR A 22 -0.07 5.18 10.81
C TYR A 22 0.63 3.86 10.49
N LEU A 23 1.46 3.41 11.40
CA LEU A 23 2.04 2.08 11.39
C LEU A 23 1.21 1.17 12.31
N LEU A 24 0.60 0.13 11.74
CA LEU A 24 -0.23 -0.83 12.44
C LEU A 24 0.59 -2.08 12.74
N ASP A 25 0.77 -2.43 14.03
CA ASP A 25 1.62 -3.54 14.43
C ASP A 25 0.93 -4.48 15.43
N ASP A 26 0.41 -5.60 14.94
CA ASP A 26 -0.13 -6.68 15.77
C ASP A 26 0.93 -7.38 16.63
N GLY A 27 2.20 -7.26 16.25
CA GLY A 27 3.33 -7.84 16.97
C GLY A 27 3.76 -7.03 18.19
N LYS A 28 3.27 -5.80 18.36
CA LYS A 28 3.59 -4.90 19.49
C LYS A 28 5.10 -4.73 19.71
N ARG A 29 5.83 -4.57 18.62
CA ARG A 29 7.29 -4.54 18.64
C ARG A 29 7.79 -3.15 19.06
N SER A 30 8.55 -3.10 20.15
CA SER A 30 9.06 -1.85 20.70
C SER A 30 9.94 -1.07 19.72
N GLU A 31 10.71 -1.77 18.89
CA GLU A 31 11.55 -1.13 17.88
C GLU A 31 10.73 -0.37 16.81
N PHE A 32 9.51 -0.82 16.51
CA PHE A 32 8.62 -0.10 15.59
C PHE A 32 7.89 1.05 16.28
N ALA A 33 7.58 0.92 17.56
CA ALA A 33 7.02 2.04 18.34
C ALA A 33 8.04 3.20 18.41
N VAL A 34 9.30 2.90 18.74
CA VAL A 34 10.38 3.89 18.76
C VAL A 34 10.57 4.51 17.38
N PHE A 35 10.70 3.68 16.34
CA PHE A 35 10.86 4.17 14.97
C PHE A 35 9.69 5.08 14.54
N ALA A 36 8.45 4.72 14.82
CA ALA A 36 7.28 5.53 14.48
C ALA A 36 7.32 6.90 15.16
N ALA A 37 7.72 6.93 16.43
CA ALA A 37 7.91 8.18 17.17
C ALA A 37 9.02 9.04 16.57
N ASP A 38 10.18 8.44 16.23
CA ASP A 38 11.33 9.13 15.65
C ASP A 38 11.00 9.81 14.31
N VAL A 39 10.17 9.15 13.48
CA VAL A 39 9.78 9.70 12.17
C VAL A 39 8.45 10.45 12.20
N GLY A 40 7.80 10.57 13.35
CA GLY A 40 6.58 11.36 13.52
C GLY A 40 5.34 10.76 12.85
N VAL A 41 5.21 9.43 12.80
CA VAL A 41 4.00 8.72 12.36
C VAL A 41 3.26 8.12 13.54
N GLY A 42 1.95 7.93 13.41
CA GLY A 42 1.16 7.25 14.43
C GLY A 42 1.52 5.77 14.53
N TYR A 43 1.50 5.21 15.73
CA TYR A 43 1.71 3.79 15.98
C TYR A 43 0.48 3.20 16.66
N ILE A 44 -0.13 2.19 16.02
CA ILE A 44 -1.36 1.57 16.49
C ILE A 44 -1.11 0.08 16.74
N THR A 45 -1.50 -0.36 17.93
CA THR A 45 -1.54 -1.78 18.31
C THR A 45 -2.92 -2.13 18.85
N ARG A 46 -3.24 -3.40 18.93
CA ARG A 46 -4.50 -3.89 19.50
C ARG A 46 -4.25 -5.05 20.47
N ASN A 47 -5.24 -5.37 21.30
CA ASN A 47 -5.07 -6.39 22.36
C ASN A 47 -5.19 -7.83 21.85
N ASP A 48 -5.85 -8.05 20.73
CA ASP A 48 -6.01 -9.36 20.11
C ASP A 48 -5.58 -9.33 18.64
N ASN A 49 -5.39 -10.51 18.06
CA ASN A 49 -5.01 -10.66 16.65
C ASN A 49 -6.15 -11.30 15.83
N LYS A 50 -7.41 -11.17 16.29
CA LYS A 50 -8.56 -11.74 15.59
C LYS A 50 -8.69 -11.13 14.20
N HIS A 51 -9.04 -11.98 13.24
CA HIS A 51 -9.22 -11.60 11.83
C HIS A 51 -7.96 -11.02 11.16
N ALA A 52 -6.77 -11.30 11.69
CA ALA A 52 -5.48 -10.95 11.10
C ALA A 52 -5.45 -9.50 10.54
N LYS A 53 -5.02 -9.29 9.27
CA LYS A 53 -4.93 -7.98 8.64
C LYS A 53 -6.25 -7.21 8.64
N ALA A 54 -7.37 -7.86 8.31
CA ALA A 54 -8.67 -7.19 8.26
C ALA A 54 -9.10 -6.68 9.65
N GLY A 55 -8.87 -7.47 10.71
CA GLY A 55 -9.16 -7.04 12.08
C GLY A 55 -8.27 -5.88 12.53
N ASN A 56 -7.00 -5.86 12.14
CA ASN A 56 -6.09 -4.76 12.45
C ASN A 56 -6.52 -3.46 11.74
N LEU A 57 -6.88 -3.53 10.47
CA LEU A 57 -7.40 -2.40 9.73
C LEU A 57 -8.70 -1.87 10.35
N ASN A 58 -9.65 -2.76 10.65
CA ASN A 58 -10.93 -2.36 11.28
C ASN A 58 -10.71 -1.69 12.64
N HIS A 59 -9.77 -2.20 13.44
CA HIS A 59 -9.40 -1.55 14.69
C HIS A 59 -8.83 -0.14 14.45
N ALA A 60 -7.91 0.01 13.52
CA ALA A 60 -7.33 1.30 13.19
C ALA A 60 -8.38 2.31 12.71
N LEU A 61 -9.38 1.87 11.94
CA LEU A 61 -10.47 2.73 11.48
C LEU A 61 -11.31 3.31 12.62
N THR A 62 -11.40 2.62 13.77
CA THR A 62 -12.09 3.18 14.95
C THR A 62 -11.31 4.28 15.65
N LEU A 63 -10.00 4.36 15.43
CA LEU A 63 -9.08 5.29 16.10
C LEU A 63 -8.65 6.45 15.19
N THR A 64 -8.92 6.35 13.90
CA THR A 64 -8.46 7.31 12.91
C THR A 64 -9.63 8.03 12.25
N GLN A 65 -9.35 9.21 11.70
CA GLN A 65 -10.35 10.02 11.01
C GLN A 65 -9.78 10.43 9.66
N GLY A 66 -10.40 9.99 8.60
CA GLY A 66 -10.04 10.35 7.24
C GLY A 66 -11.19 10.02 6.31
N GLU A 67 -11.47 10.88 5.35
CA GLU A 67 -12.50 10.62 4.33
C GLU A 67 -12.07 9.49 3.39
N LEU A 68 -10.77 9.44 3.11
CA LEU A 68 -10.16 8.41 2.27
C LEU A 68 -9.11 7.64 3.07
N ILE A 69 -9.08 6.35 2.89
CA ILE A 69 -8.13 5.44 3.54
C ILE A 69 -7.24 4.81 2.49
N CYS A 70 -5.94 4.98 2.66
CA CYS A 70 -4.94 4.32 1.84
C CYS A 70 -4.27 3.20 2.64
N VAL A 71 -4.14 2.02 2.06
CA VAL A 71 -3.54 0.85 2.70
C VAL A 71 -2.33 0.39 1.89
N PHE A 72 -1.18 0.33 2.54
CA PHE A 72 0.03 -0.29 2.01
C PHE A 72 0.39 -1.52 2.84
N ASP A 73 0.82 -2.58 2.19
CA ASP A 73 1.48 -3.68 2.86
C ASP A 73 2.88 -3.27 3.31
N CYS A 74 3.43 -3.98 4.28
CA CYS A 74 4.70 -3.62 4.93
C CYS A 74 5.94 -3.69 4.02
N ASP A 75 5.78 -4.17 2.78
CA ASP A 75 6.78 -4.29 1.73
C ASP A 75 6.47 -3.44 0.49
N HIS A 76 5.40 -2.65 0.51
CA HIS A 76 5.06 -1.74 -0.57
C HIS A 76 5.78 -0.40 -0.44
N VAL A 77 6.40 0.04 -1.53
CA VAL A 77 7.02 1.35 -1.65
C VAL A 77 6.15 2.23 -2.56
N ALA A 78 5.44 3.17 -1.95
CA ALA A 78 4.59 4.08 -2.70
C ALA A 78 5.39 5.03 -3.58
N THR A 79 4.91 5.30 -4.79
CA THR A 79 5.46 6.37 -5.62
C THR A 79 5.07 7.75 -5.08
N ARG A 80 5.90 8.77 -5.34
CA ARG A 80 5.62 10.13 -4.86
C ARG A 80 4.28 10.70 -5.36
N VAL A 81 3.84 10.30 -6.54
CA VAL A 81 2.61 10.78 -7.17
C VAL A 81 1.38 9.92 -6.87
N PHE A 82 1.50 8.93 -5.98
CA PHE A 82 0.45 7.94 -5.73
C PHE A 82 -0.91 8.57 -5.43
N LEU A 83 -0.98 9.48 -4.46
CA LEU A 83 -2.23 10.13 -4.08
C LEU A 83 -2.76 11.07 -5.16
N GLN A 84 -1.87 11.76 -5.87
CA GLN A 84 -2.29 12.61 -7.01
C GLN A 84 -2.97 11.79 -8.12
N ALA A 85 -2.48 10.58 -8.36
CA ALA A 85 -3.03 9.69 -9.38
C ALA A 85 -4.35 9.03 -8.97
N THR A 86 -4.58 8.82 -7.67
CA THR A 86 -5.72 8.02 -7.17
C THR A 86 -6.87 8.85 -6.62
N VAL A 87 -6.59 9.91 -5.86
CA VAL A 87 -7.63 10.70 -5.17
C VAL A 87 -8.61 11.37 -6.14
N GLY A 88 -8.13 11.78 -7.31
CA GLY A 88 -8.97 12.45 -8.32
C GLY A 88 -10.17 11.64 -8.80
N GLY A 89 -10.08 10.30 -8.75
CA GLY A 89 -11.19 9.40 -9.09
C GLY A 89 -12.38 9.59 -8.14
N PHE A 90 -12.13 9.59 -6.84
CA PHE A 90 -13.16 9.76 -5.81
C PHE A 90 -13.85 11.13 -5.85
N LEU A 91 -13.15 12.16 -6.34
CA LEU A 91 -13.72 13.49 -6.50
C LEU A 91 -14.65 13.58 -7.73
N LYS A 92 -14.42 12.76 -8.75
CA LYS A 92 -15.18 12.76 -10.00
C LYS A 92 -16.39 11.86 -9.95
N ASP A 93 -16.28 10.74 -9.26
CA ASP A 93 -17.34 9.73 -9.19
C ASP A 93 -17.70 9.46 -7.71
N PRO A 94 -18.87 9.95 -7.24
CA PRO A 94 -19.33 9.73 -5.88
C PRO A 94 -19.72 8.28 -5.59
N MET A 95 -19.84 7.42 -6.60
CA MET A 95 -20.11 5.99 -6.46
C MET A 95 -18.83 5.16 -6.38
N LEU A 96 -17.68 5.77 -6.61
CA LEU A 96 -16.39 5.07 -6.53
C LEU A 96 -16.05 4.74 -5.09
N ALA A 97 -16.06 3.45 -4.75
CA ALA A 97 -15.79 2.96 -3.40
C ALA A 97 -14.34 2.53 -3.20
N LEU A 98 -13.66 2.09 -4.24
CA LEU A 98 -12.30 1.54 -4.16
C LEU A 98 -11.51 1.84 -5.42
N VAL A 99 -10.25 2.21 -5.26
CA VAL A 99 -9.25 2.25 -6.34
C VAL A 99 -8.11 1.32 -5.94
N GLN A 100 -7.81 0.36 -6.78
CA GLN A 100 -6.65 -0.50 -6.65
C GLN A 100 -5.66 -0.21 -7.78
N THR A 101 -4.41 0.02 -7.41
CA THR A 101 -3.34 0.24 -8.38
C THR A 101 -2.57 -1.06 -8.62
N PRO A 102 -2.01 -1.28 -9.81
CA PRO A 102 -1.15 -2.43 -10.06
C PRO A 102 0.12 -2.36 -9.20
N HIS A 103 0.58 -3.52 -8.77
CA HIS A 103 1.86 -3.67 -8.07
C HIS A 103 2.96 -3.92 -9.08
N TYR A 104 4.14 -3.37 -8.83
CA TYR A 104 5.31 -3.57 -9.65
C TYR A 104 6.45 -4.13 -8.79
N PHE A 105 6.96 -5.29 -9.17
CA PHE A 105 8.11 -5.89 -8.51
C PHE A 105 9.39 -5.24 -9.06
N TYR A 106 10.11 -4.51 -8.24
CA TYR A 106 11.38 -3.91 -8.64
C TYR A 106 12.58 -4.84 -8.40
N SER A 107 12.40 -5.90 -7.61
CA SER A 107 13.40 -6.93 -7.39
C SER A 107 13.24 -8.04 -8.43
N PRO A 108 14.29 -8.42 -9.17
CA PRO A 108 14.21 -9.54 -10.09
C PRO A 108 13.90 -10.83 -9.33
N ASP A 109 12.98 -11.63 -9.86
CA ASP A 109 12.63 -12.91 -9.27
C ASP A 109 13.78 -13.95 -9.44
N PRO A 110 13.71 -15.11 -8.75
CA PRO A 110 14.74 -16.14 -8.88
C PRO A 110 14.92 -16.69 -10.29
N PHE A 111 13.87 -16.70 -11.10
CA PHE A 111 13.94 -17.14 -12.49
C PHE A 111 14.67 -16.13 -13.36
N GLU A 112 14.35 -14.85 -13.21
CA GLU A 112 15.05 -13.76 -13.90
C GLU A 112 16.55 -13.75 -13.57
N ARG A 113 16.90 -13.98 -12.28
CA ARG A 113 18.29 -14.03 -11.82
C ARG A 113 19.04 -15.25 -12.37
N ASN A 114 18.41 -16.43 -12.36
CA ASN A 114 19.09 -17.68 -12.64
C ASN A 114 19.15 -18.02 -14.13
N LEU A 115 18.16 -17.58 -14.91
CA LEU A 115 18.10 -17.90 -16.34
C LEU A 115 18.74 -16.85 -17.23
N SER A 116 19.20 -15.72 -16.68
CA SER A 116 19.80 -14.60 -17.43
C SER A 116 18.94 -14.10 -18.62
N VAL A 117 17.64 -14.40 -18.62
CA VAL A 117 16.70 -14.12 -19.72
C VAL A 117 16.01 -12.77 -19.56
N GLY A 118 16.44 -11.98 -18.63
CA GLY A 118 15.78 -10.82 -18.03
C GLY A 118 15.41 -9.63 -18.92
N ARG A 119 15.45 -9.76 -20.25
CA ARG A 119 14.96 -8.69 -21.15
C ARG A 119 13.91 -9.12 -22.14
N ASN A 120 13.70 -10.41 -22.34
CA ASN A 120 12.84 -10.92 -23.41
C ASN A 120 11.58 -11.66 -22.90
N ILE A 121 11.51 -11.95 -21.62
CA ILE A 121 10.35 -12.61 -21.01
C ILE A 121 9.83 -11.69 -19.92
N PRO A 122 8.53 -11.26 -19.98
CA PRO A 122 7.92 -10.50 -18.91
C PRO A 122 7.98 -11.29 -17.60
N ASN A 123 8.32 -10.64 -16.50
CA ASN A 123 8.25 -11.31 -15.20
C ASN A 123 6.79 -11.64 -14.85
N GLU A 124 6.61 -12.57 -13.91
CA GLU A 124 5.28 -13.02 -13.47
C GLU A 124 4.39 -11.84 -13.04
N GLY A 125 4.97 -10.85 -12.34
CA GLY A 125 4.26 -9.65 -11.93
C GLY A 125 3.77 -8.81 -13.11
N MET A 126 4.57 -8.62 -14.14
CA MET A 126 4.17 -7.89 -15.35
C MET A 126 3.05 -8.62 -16.11
N LEU A 127 3.11 -9.96 -16.16
CA LEU A 127 2.07 -10.74 -16.80
C LEU A 127 0.77 -10.70 -16.01
N PHE A 128 0.84 -10.84 -14.70
CA PHE A 128 -0.34 -10.90 -13.83
C PHE A 128 -1.02 -9.52 -13.71
N TYR A 129 -0.28 -8.48 -13.34
CA TYR A 129 -0.85 -7.13 -13.12
C TYR A 129 -1.05 -6.32 -14.41
N GLY A 130 -0.47 -6.74 -15.53
CA GLY A 130 -0.74 -6.17 -16.85
C GLY A 130 -1.95 -6.84 -17.50
N PRO A 131 -1.72 -7.77 -18.46
CA PRO A 131 -2.81 -8.28 -19.31
C PRO A 131 -3.91 -9.03 -18.53
N ILE A 132 -3.57 -9.79 -17.50
CA ILE A 132 -4.57 -10.60 -16.76
C ILE A 132 -5.48 -9.70 -15.95
N GLN A 133 -4.93 -8.77 -15.18
CA GLN A 133 -5.75 -7.89 -14.35
C GLN A 133 -6.56 -6.90 -15.20
N GLN A 134 -5.95 -6.32 -16.23
CA GLN A 134 -6.69 -5.47 -17.17
C GLN A 134 -7.82 -6.22 -17.88
N GLY A 135 -7.59 -7.48 -18.24
CA GLY A 135 -8.63 -8.34 -18.80
C GLY A 135 -9.79 -8.56 -17.84
N ASN A 136 -9.51 -8.80 -16.56
CA ASN A 136 -10.52 -8.97 -15.54
C ASN A 136 -11.30 -7.67 -15.26
N ASP A 137 -10.62 -6.55 -15.20
CA ASP A 137 -11.24 -5.24 -14.96
C ASP A 137 -12.18 -4.86 -16.13
N ASN A 138 -11.75 -5.11 -17.35
CA ASN A 138 -12.59 -4.88 -18.55
C ASN A 138 -13.79 -5.85 -18.65
N TRP A 139 -13.66 -7.07 -18.13
CA TRP A 139 -14.75 -8.05 -18.12
C TRP A 139 -15.83 -7.68 -17.09
N ASN A 140 -15.44 -7.04 -16.00
CA ASN A 140 -16.33 -6.60 -14.93
C ASN A 140 -16.85 -5.15 -15.11
N ALA A 141 -16.43 -4.46 -16.16
CA ALA A 141 -16.99 -3.15 -16.49
C ALA A 141 -18.42 -3.31 -17.00
N PRO A 142 -19.39 -2.53 -16.52
CA PRO A 142 -20.79 -2.58 -16.92
C PRO A 142 -20.98 -2.20 -18.40
#